data_31db15c4c4cbee92e5f61b9777f44132
#
_entry.id   31db15c4c4cbee92e5f61b9777f44132
#
_cell.length_a   1.000
_cell.length_b   1.000
_cell.length_c   1.000
_cell.angle_alpha   90.00
_cell.angle_beta   90.00
_cell.angle_gamma   90.00
#
_symmetry.space_group_name_H-M   'P 1'
#
loop_
_entity.id
_entity.type
_entity.pdbx_description
1 polymer ?
#
loop_
_entity_poly.entity_id
_entity_poly.type
_entity_poly.pdbx_seq_one_letter_code
_entity_poly.pdbx_strand_id
1 'polypeptide(L)'
;MKKTFALLSLLCAFIMNATAQTWVGTWATAPQAADKNKVFYSNTPHSIRQVVKVSLGGEVIRLKLSNIYSSEPVMIRSVYIAHAKDSFGVDAKSAEYLKFHGKYKTVIPAGKAIESDPLKFNLKPLERVAITINYTSSPAKPTMHPGSRTTSYIMKGVTNAHSNFEKAQRVNHWYTIAGIDVYTMKNDLSAIAIIGNSITDGRGTTDNAQNRWPDIMSEMLHLKHKITNQGVLNLGIGANQVVVPGGIGTLAKDRYDRDILGQCSVKKVIIFEGVNDIGNTKSGNSETTARLLIESYQNMIKKAKAKRMKVYLATITPFKGAGYYTYFHEACRQYVNDWIRSQGKEKKVDGVLDFAKLMQDSADEHRMKKEYVCSDWLHPNAAGYKVMGIYAAEIVK
;
A
#
# COMPACT_ATOMS: atom_id res chain seq x y z
N MET A 1 40.39 9.89 67.13
CA MET A 1 38.99 9.59 66.74
C MET A 1 38.65 10.37 65.52
N LYS A 2 38.76 9.79 64.35
CA LYS A 2 38.46 10.41 63.02
C LYS A 2 37.02 10.07 62.66
N LYS A 3 36.16 11.09 62.54
CA LYS A 3 34.81 10.95 62.06
C LYS A 3 34.83 11.03 60.55
N THR A 4 34.53 9.94 59.88
CA THR A 4 34.36 9.86 58.42
C THR A 4 32.93 10.24 58.07
N PHE A 5 32.74 11.35 57.38
CA PHE A 5 31.48 11.77 56.80
C PHE A 5 31.28 11.01 55.47
N ALA A 6 30.29 10.12 55.43
CA ALA A 6 29.84 9.49 54.16
C ALA A 6 28.86 10.44 53.48
N LEU A 7 29.27 10.96 52.33
CA LEU A 7 28.43 11.77 51.44
C LEU A 7 27.60 10.83 50.57
N LEU A 8 26.31 10.69 50.89
CA LEU A 8 25.35 9.91 50.09
C LEU A 8 24.90 10.83 48.94
N SER A 9 25.52 10.67 47.79
CA SER A 9 25.08 11.34 46.57
C SER A 9 23.85 10.62 45.99
N LEU A 10 22.69 11.23 46.22
CA LEU A 10 21.41 10.79 45.64
C LEU A 10 21.44 11.11 44.13
N LEU A 11 21.79 10.13 43.31
CA LEU A 11 21.74 10.24 41.86
C LEU A 11 20.26 10.10 41.43
N CYS A 12 19.52 11.20 41.38
CA CYS A 12 18.23 11.25 40.72
C CYS A 12 18.43 11.01 39.22
N ALA A 13 18.30 9.78 38.78
CA ALA A 13 18.18 9.46 37.38
C ALA A 13 16.83 10.00 36.87
N PHE A 14 16.85 11.21 36.34
CA PHE A 14 15.77 11.68 35.45
C PHE A 14 15.78 10.75 34.24
N ILE A 15 14.91 9.74 34.23
CA ILE A 15 14.53 9.02 33.03
C ILE A 15 13.74 10.04 32.18
N MET A 16 14.45 10.85 31.41
CA MET A 16 13.84 11.56 30.30
C MET A 16 13.32 10.46 29.36
N ASN A 17 12.02 10.24 29.37
CA ASN A 17 11.35 9.57 28.28
C ASN A 17 11.59 10.42 27.02
N ALA A 18 12.73 10.21 26.37
CA ALA A 18 12.97 10.74 25.05
C ALA A 18 11.90 10.11 24.16
N THR A 19 10.84 10.86 23.89
CA THR A 19 9.87 10.50 22.88
C THR A 19 10.63 10.36 21.57
N ALA A 20 10.87 9.12 21.14
CA ALA A 20 11.63 8.88 19.92
C ALA A 20 10.83 9.45 18.76
N GLN A 21 11.38 10.48 18.17
CA GLN A 21 10.87 11.12 16.96
C GLN A 21 10.78 10.07 15.88
N THR A 22 9.59 9.88 15.30
CA THR A 22 9.37 8.73 14.40
C THR A 22 8.58 9.13 13.17
N TRP A 23 8.94 8.52 12.05
CA TRP A 23 8.16 8.59 10.81
C TRP A 23 7.14 7.46 10.77
N VAL A 24 5.90 7.78 10.38
CA VAL A 24 4.82 6.80 10.22
C VAL A 24 4.26 6.88 8.82
N GLY A 25 4.14 5.76 8.15
CA GLY A 25 3.54 5.69 6.82
C GLY A 25 2.06 6.08 6.85
N THR A 26 1.66 7.03 5.98
CA THR A 26 0.27 7.45 5.81
C THR A 26 -0.32 7.04 4.46
N TRP A 27 0.52 6.87 3.46
CA TRP A 27 0.16 6.34 2.15
C TRP A 27 1.37 5.61 1.55
N ALA A 28 1.13 4.51 0.87
CA ALA A 28 2.14 3.82 0.09
C ALA A 28 1.51 3.06 -1.07
N THR A 29 2.33 2.79 -2.10
CA THR A 29 2.01 1.90 -3.20
C THR A 29 3.19 0.98 -3.48
N ALA A 30 2.93 -0.23 -3.97
CA ALA A 30 3.98 -1.17 -4.33
C ALA A 30 4.61 -0.80 -5.68
N PRO A 31 5.92 -0.51 -5.74
CA PRO A 31 6.59 -0.24 -7.01
C PRO A 31 6.63 -1.48 -7.91
N GLN A 32 6.49 -1.27 -9.21
CA GLN A 32 6.56 -2.30 -10.24
C GLN A 32 7.41 -1.84 -11.43
N ALA A 33 7.93 -2.81 -12.19
CA ALA A 33 8.48 -2.53 -13.50
C ALA A 33 7.39 -2.06 -14.47
N ALA A 34 7.74 -1.21 -15.41
CA ALA A 34 6.83 -0.81 -16.46
C ALA A 34 6.44 -2.02 -17.33
N ASP A 35 5.13 -2.19 -17.54
CA ASP A 35 4.61 -3.10 -18.55
C ASP A 35 4.92 -2.56 -19.94
N LYS A 36 5.26 -3.44 -20.87
CA LYS A 36 5.57 -3.09 -22.27
C LYS A 36 4.51 -2.20 -22.93
N ASN A 37 3.25 -2.40 -22.57
CA ASN A 37 2.10 -1.68 -23.15
C ASN A 37 1.74 -0.39 -22.39
N LYS A 38 2.43 -0.07 -21.28
CA LYS A 38 2.11 1.06 -20.39
C LYS A 38 3.32 1.96 -20.16
N VAL A 39 4.28 1.89 -21.07
CA VAL A 39 5.49 2.69 -20.98
C VAL A 39 5.16 4.14 -21.35
N PHE A 40 5.47 5.03 -20.44
CA PHE A 40 5.55 6.45 -20.70
C PHE A 40 7.03 6.83 -20.81
N TYR A 41 7.41 7.31 -21.96
CA TYR A 41 8.78 7.77 -22.20
C TYR A 41 8.77 9.20 -22.69
N SER A 42 9.63 10.02 -22.12
CA SER A 42 9.92 11.36 -22.63
C SER A 42 11.34 11.78 -22.25
N ASN A 43 12.13 12.05 -23.25
CA ASN A 43 13.45 12.68 -23.12
C ASN A 43 13.37 14.23 -23.12
N THR A 44 12.17 14.77 -23.13
CA THR A 44 11.89 16.22 -23.04
C THR A 44 11.26 16.55 -21.68
N PRO A 45 11.37 17.80 -21.21
CA PRO A 45 10.71 18.22 -19.97
C PRO A 45 9.20 18.00 -20.02
N HIS A 46 8.68 17.40 -18.96
CA HIS A 46 7.24 17.14 -18.77
C HIS A 46 6.89 17.11 -17.31
N SER A 47 5.62 17.21 -17.00
CA SER A 47 5.09 17.20 -15.63
C SER A 47 4.03 16.13 -15.48
N ILE A 48 4.03 15.42 -14.36
CA ILE A 48 3.00 14.45 -14.00
C ILE A 48 2.40 14.85 -12.66
N ARG A 49 1.09 15.14 -12.65
CA ARG A 49 0.31 15.35 -11.41
C ARG A 49 -0.43 14.07 -11.06
N GLN A 50 -0.27 13.60 -9.83
CA GLN A 50 -0.79 12.34 -9.34
C GLN A 50 -1.51 12.57 -8.02
N VAL A 51 -2.75 12.06 -7.91
CA VAL A 51 -3.57 12.25 -6.71
C VAL A 51 -3.55 10.99 -5.87
N VAL A 52 -3.39 11.16 -4.57
CA VAL A 52 -3.42 10.07 -3.58
C VAL A 52 -4.28 10.48 -2.38
N LYS A 53 -4.84 9.49 -1.67
CA LYS A 53 -5.58 9.69 -0.43
C LYS A 53 -4.76 9.15 0.73
N VAL A 54 -4.45 10.00 1.68
CA VAL A 54 -3.69 9.63 2.88
C VAL A 54 -4.62 9.09 3.97
N SER A 55 -4.08 8.32 4.89
CA SER A 55 -4.84 7.76 6.03
C SER A 55 -4.64 8.56 7.32
N LEU A 56 -3.42 9.03 7.59
CA LEU A 56 -3.08 9.87 8.75
C LEU A 56 -2.81 11.30 8.32
N GLY A 57 -3.07 12.23 9.23
CA GLY A 57 -2.61 13.62 9.12
C GLY A 57 -1.34 13.88 9.92
N GLY A 58 -0.74 15.05 9.70
CA GLY A 58 0.45 15.53 10.40
C GLY A 58 0.91 16.88 9.88
N GLU A 59 1.78 17.54 10.63
CA GLU A 59 2.28 18.88 10.27
C GLU A 59 3.56 18.84 9.44
N VAL A 60 4.29 17.72 9.50
CA VAL A 60 5.53 17.52 8.76
C VAL A 60 5.47 16.20 8.03
N ILE A 61 5.79 16.22 6.74
CA ILE A 61 5.75 15.07 5.86
C ILE A 61 7.09 14.84 5.18
N ARG A 62 7.29 13.65 4.61
CA ARG A 62 8.29 13.37 3.59
C ARG A 62 7.70 12.50 2.50
N LEU A 63 8.18 12.66 1.29
CA LEU A 63 7.78 11.90 0.11
C LEU A 63 8.86 10.88 -0.25
N LYS A 64 8.44 9.64 -0.52
CA LYS A 64 9.31 8.58 -1.04
C LYS A 64 9.14 8.48 -2.55
N LEU A 65 10.25 8.53 -3.28
CA LEU A 65 10.31 8.34 -4.73
C LEU A 65 11.13 7.10 -5.05
N SER A 66 10.71 6.34 -6.06
CA SER A 66 11.30 5.05 -6.41
C SER A 66 11.65 4.97 -7.90
N ASN A 67 12.85 4.47 -8.18
CA ASN A 67 13.36 4.12 -9.51
C ASN A 67 13.96 2.70 -9.50
N ILE A 68 13.48 1.83 -8.61
CA ILE A 68 14.09 0.53 -8.33
C ILE A 68 14.00 -0.47 -9.48
N TYR A 69 13.10 -0.27 -10.41
CA TYR A 69 12.90 -1.14 -11.57
C TYR A 69 13.39 -0.57 -12.90
N SER A 70 13.97 0.64 -12.88
CA SER A 70 14.54 1.22 -14.09
C SER A 70 16.07 1.00 -14.15
N SER A 71 16.57 0.79 -15.36
CA SER A 71 18.00 0.74 -15.68
C SER A 71 18.61 2.11 -15.97
N GLU A 72 17.78 3.16 -16.02
CA GLU A 72 18.19 4.53 -16.32
C GLU A 72 17.83 5.46 -15.16
N PRO A 73 18.58 6.56 -14.94
CA PRO A 73 18.24 7.53 -13.90
C PRO A 73 16.97 8.31 -14.23
N VAL A 74 16.22 8.71 -13.20
CA VAL A 74 15.14 9.70 -13.31
C VAL A 74 15.70 11.07 -12.97
N MET A 75 15.57 12.03 -13.89
CA MET A 75 16.04 13.40 -13.70
C MET A 75 14.86 14.32 -13.37
N ILE A 76 14.82 14.82 -12.14
CA ILE A 76 13.76 15.66 -11.59
C ILE A 76 14.24 17.10 -11.47
N ARG A 77 13.46 18.03 -12.01
CA ARG A 77 13.68 19.48 -11.86
C ARG A 77 13.12 20.00 -10.54
N SER A 78 11.90 19.59 -10.20
CA SER A 78 11.22 19.93 -8.94
C SER A 78 10.05 19.01 -8.67
N VAL A 79 9.66 18.92 -7.40
CA VAL A 79 8.45 18.24 -6.95
C VAL A 79 7.68 19.18 -6.05
N TYR A 80 6.37 19.28 -6.21
CA TYR A 80 5.51 19.99 -5.27
C TYR A 80 4.28 19.16 -4.90
N ILE A 81 3.80 19.38 -3.70
CA ILE A 81 2.59 18.78 -3.15
C ILE A 81 1.59 19.90 -2.83
N ALA A 82 0.30 19.62 -3.02
CA ALA A 82 -0.78 20.55 -2.69
C ALA A 82 -2.04 19.79 -2.29
N HIS A 83 -2.94 20.41 -1.55
CA HIS A 83 -4.28 19.86 -1.30
C HIS A 83 -5.03 19.73 -2.61
N ALA A 84 -5.55 18.53 -2.90
CA ALA A 84 -6.35 18.29 -4.10
C ALA A 84 -7.77 18.83 -3.92
N LYS A 85 -8.30 19.50 -4.94
CA LYS A 85 -9.70 19.99 -4.96
C LYS A 85 -10.63 18.97 -5.61
N ASP A 86 -10.44 18.80 -6.90
CA ASP A 86 -11.19 17.88 -7.75
C ASP A 86 -10.22 17.00 -8.55
N SER A 87 -10.64 16.51 -9.71
CA SER A 87 -9.88 15.59 -10.55
C SER A 87 -8.41 16.02 -10.76
N PHE A 88 -8.17 17.16 -11.41
CA PHE A 88 -6.83 17.69 -11.70
C PHE A 88 -6.51 18.96 -10.91
N GLY A 89 -7.49 19.55 -10.26
CA GLY A 89 -7.37 20.83 -9.57
C GLY A 89 -6.67 20.69 -8.21
N VAL A 90 -5.94 21.74 -7.84
CA VAL A 90 -5.28 21.86 -6.55
C VAL A 90 -5.58 23.21 -5.91
N ASP A 91 -5.49 23.28 -4.59
CA ASP A 91 -5.41 24.55 -3.92
C ASP A 91 -3.99 25.13 -4.09
N ALA A 92 -3.83 26.07 -5.02
CA ALA A 92 -2.53 26.64 -5.34
C ALA A 92 -1.85 27.34 -4.14
N LYS A 93 -2.64 27.84 -3.18
CA LYS A 93 -2.11 28.48 -1.96
C LYS A 93 -1.48 27.50 -1.00
N SER A 94 -1.85 26.21 -1.08
CA SER A 94 -1.31 25.15 -0.26
C SER A 94 -0.07 24.48 -0.85
N ALA A 95 0.35 24.89 -2.05
CA ALA A 95 1.43 24.22 -2.75
C ALA A 95 2.80 24.47 -2.10
N GLU A 96 3.48 23.40 -1.74
CA GLU A 96 4.80 23.42 -1.14
C GLU A 96 5.78 22.57 -1.98
N TYR A 97 6.99 23.13 -2.19
CA TYR A 97 8.04 22.48 -2.97
C TYR A 97 8.93 21.61 -2.08
N LEU A 98 9.06 20.34 -2.42
CA LEU A 98 9.92 19.39 -1.74
C LEU A 98 11.40 19.59 -2.15
N LYS A 99 12.28 19.43 -1.17
CA LYS A 99 13.74 19.41 -1.36
C LYS A 99 14.27 17.99 -1.16
N PHE A 100 15.40 17.73 -1.77
CA PHE A 100 16.17 16.50 -1.63
C PHE A 100 17.63 16.90 -1.37
N HIS A 101 18.11 16.65 -0.15
CA HIS A 101 19.43 17.12 0.31
C HIS A 101 19.60 18.64 0.12
N GLY A 102 18.57 19.41 0.52
CA GLY A 102 18.54 20.88 0.46
C GLY A 102 18.25 21.46 -0.94
N LYS A 103 18.11 20.65 -2.00
CA LYS A 103 17.95 21.10 -3.39
C LYS A 103 16.59 20.70 -3.96
N TYR A 104 15.99 21.54 -4.79
CA TYR A 104 14.75 21.22 -5.52
C TYR A 104 14.99 20.24 -6.69
N LYS A 105 16.14 20.37 -7.36
CA LYS A 105 16.56 19.47 -8.43
C LYS A 105 17.22 18.23 -7.84
N THR A 106 16.85 17.07 -8.33
CA THR A 106 17.44 15.79 -7.89
C THR A 106 17.52 14.78 -9.01
N VAL A 107 18.32 13.75 -8.80
CA VAL A 107 18.43 12.58 -9.68
C VAL A 107 18.19 11.34 -8.83
N ILE A 108 17.30 10.45 -9.29
CA ILE A 108 17.15 9.13 -8.69
C ILE A 108 17.95 8.15 -9.55
N PRO A 109 19.06 7.61 -9.05
CA PRO A 109 19.85 6.65 -9.82
C PRO A 109 19.04 5.41 -10.22
N ALA A 110 19.47 4.72 -11.25
CA ALA A 110 18.93 3.42 -11.65
C ALA A 110 18.93 2.44 -10.47
N GLY A 111 17.85 1.70 -10.28
CA GLY A 111 17.73 0.70 -9.21
C GLY A 111 17.65 1.28 -7.78
N LYS A 112 17.42 2.59 -7.59
CA LYS A 112 17.41 3.25 -6.28
C LYS A 112 16.07 3.90 -5.97
N ALA A 113 15.88 4.19 -4.70
CA ALA A 113 14.81 5.04 -4.18
C ALA A 113 15.42 6.16 -3.33
N ILE A 114 14.70 7.26 -3.19
CA ILE A 114 15.11 8.41 -2.37
C ILE A 114 13.94 8.92 -1.54
N GLU A 115 14.23 9.61 -0.46
CA GLU A 115 13.25 10.33 0.35
C GLU A 115 13.51 11.83 0.27
N SER A 116 12.44 12.62 0.31
CA SER A 116 12.59 14.08 0.42
C SER A 116 13.07 14.47 1.81
N ASP A 117 13.61 15.66 1.91
CA ASP A 117 13.80 16.33 3.20
C ASP A 117 12.43 16.50 3.88
N PRO A 118 12.39 16.63 5.23
CA PRO A 118 11.17 16.99 5.95
C PRO A 118 10.56 18.28 5.40
N LEU A 119 9.25 18.25 5.15
CA LEU A 119 8.49 19.40 4.66
C LEU A 119 7.38 19.73 5.64
N LYS A 120 7.30 21.00 6.08
CA LYS A 120 6.15 21.49 6.83
C LYS A 120 4.95 21.58 5.88
N PHE A 121 3.96 20.73 6.11
CA PHE A 121 2.75 20.65 5.31
C PHE A 121 1.60 20.13 6.18
N ASN A 122 0.57 20.96 6.36
CA ASN A 122 -0.57 20.63 7.22
C ASN A 122 -1.49 19.59 6.55
N LEU A 123 -1.10 18.33 6.65
CA LEU A 123 -1.82 17.19 6.09
C LEU A 123 -2.98 16.79 7.01
N LYS A 124 -4.20 16.77 6.48
CA LYS A 124 -5.39 16.29 7.23
C LYS A 124 -5.56 14.79 7.05
N PRO A 125 -6.08 14.07 8.07
CA PRO A 125 -6.41 12.66 7.92
C PRO A 125 -7.45 12.44 6.81
N LEU A 126 -7.34 11.33 6.08
CA LEU A 126 -8.24 10.91 4.99
C LEU A 126 -8.32 11.91 3.82
N GLU A 127 -7.41 12.85 3.76
CA GLU A 127 -7.35 13.88 2.74
C GLU A 127 -6.79 13.37 1.43
N ARG A 128 -7.16 14.03 0.33
CA ARG A 128 -6.54 13.87 -0.98
C ARG A 128 -5.49 14.94 -1.19
N VAL A 129 -4.31 14.53 -1.60
CA VAL A 129 -3.23 15.43 -2.01
C VAL A 129 -2.78 15.12 -3.43
N ALA A 130 -2.35 16.15 -4.12
CA ALA A 130 -1.78 16.05 -5.45
C ALA A 130 -0.27 16.25 -5.39
N ILE A 131 0.48 15.28 -5.89
CA ILE A 131 1.93 15.32 -6.03
C ILE A 131 2.22 15.60 -7.50
N THR A 132 2.91 16.69 -7.81
CA THR A 132 3.32 17.03 -9.17
C THR A 132 4.84 16.95 -9.27
N ILE A 133 5.31 16.07 -10.16
CA ILE A 133 6.74 15.92 -10.45
C ILE A 133 7.02 16.58 -11.80
N ASN A 134 7.93 17.52 -11.83
CA ASN A 134 8.49 18.12 -13.02
C ASN A 134 9.76 17.37 -13.41
N TYR A 135 9.70 16.56 -14.43
CA TYR A 135 10.83 15.81 -14.95
C TYR A 135 11.64 16.66 -15.92
N THR A 136 12.96 16.58 -15.87
CA THR A 136 13.84 16.99 -16.94
C THR A 136 13.85 15.92 -18.03
N SER A 137 13.89 14.65 -17.62
CA SER A 137 13.71 13.46 -18.45
C SER A 137 13.27 12.29 -17.59
N SER A 138 12.61 11.33 -18.21
CA SER A 138 12.24 10.06 -17.57
C SER A 138 12.74 8.87 -18.39
N PRO A 139 13.04 7.73 -17.76
CA PRO A 139 13.48 6.54 -18.48
C PRO A 139 12.38 5.96 -19.36
N ALA A 140 12.77 5.20 -20.37
CA ALA A 140 11.86 4.48 -21.26
C ALA A 140 11.02 3.43 -20.52
N LYS A 141 11.59 2.85 -19.46
CA LYS A 141 10.92 1.88 -18.58
C LYS A 141 10.97 2.40 -17.14
N PRO A 142 10.07 3.31 -16.76
CA PRO A 142 10.06 3.89 -15.42
C PRO A 142 9.59 2.88 -14.36
N THR A 143 9.99 3.09 -13.13
CA THR A 143 9.30 2.48 -12.00
C THR A 143 7.92 3.09 -11.87
N MET A 144 6.88 2.26 -11.78
CA MET A 144 5.49 2.69 -11.77
C MET A 144 4.62 1.79 -10.91
N HIS A 145 3.35 2.14 -10.75
CA HIS A 145 2.28 1.29 -10.25
C HIS A 145 1.10 1.34 -11.23
N PRO A 146 0.87 0.30 -12.03
CA PRO A 146 -0.16 0.30 -13.08
C PRO A 146 -1.60 0.37 -12.55
N GLY A 147 -1.83 -0.15 -11.33
CA GLY A 147 -3.16 -0.30 -10.74
C GLY A 147 -3.63 0.89 -9.91
N SER A 148 -3.29 2.14 -10.25
CA SER A 148 -3.60 3.30 -9.41
C SER A 148 -5.09 3.50 -9.10
N ARG A 149 -6.00 3.07 -9.99
CA ARG A 149 -7.45 3.39 -9.93
C ARG A 149 -7.71 4.88 -9.75
N THR A 150 -6.73 5.68 -10.10
CA THR A 150 -6.73 7.12 -9.95
C THR A 150 -6.04 7.73 -11.16
N THR A 151 -6.65 8.74 -11.72
CA THR A 151 -6.13 9.43 -12.91
C THR A 151 -4.91 10.25 -12.54
N SER A 152 -3.84 10.06 -13.31
CA SER A 152 -2.67 10.92 -13.36
C SER A 152 -2.73 11.80 -14.62
N TYR A 153 -2.23 13.00 -14.50
CA TYR A 153 -2.32 14.04 -15.54
C TYR A 153 -0.93 14.41 -16.03
N ILE A 154 -0.67 14.23 -17.32
CA ILE A 154 0.64 14.43 -17.95
C ILE A 154 0.60 15.65 -18.87
N MET A 155 1.53 16.57 -18.65
CA MET A 155 1.69 17.78 -19.48
C MET A 155 3.12 17.92 -20.00
N LYS A 156 3.28 18.46 -21.21
CA LYS A 156 4.58 18.87 -21.72
C LYS A 156 5.08 20.10 -20.97
N GLY A 157 6.38 20.16 -20.75
CA GLY A 157 7.03 21.27 -20.08
C GLY A 157 6.96 21.21 -18.55
N VAL A 158 7.42 22.28 -17.93
CA VAL A 158 7.47 22.45 -16.46
C VAL A 158 6.25 23.22 -16.01
N THR A 159 5.61 22.73 -14.95
CA THR A 159 4.38 23.32 -14.39
C THR A 159 4.61 23.83 -12.98
N ASN A 160 3.66 24.64 -12.50
CA ASN A 160 3.55 25.09 -11.12
C ASN A 160 2.12 24.88 -10.60
N ALA A 161 1.85 25.32 -9.37
CA ALA A 161 0.55 25.13 -8.74
C ALA A 161 -0.62 25.82 -9.45
N HIS A 162 -0.36 26.87 -10.22
CA HIS A 162 -1.37 27.62 -10.98
C HIS A 162 -1.59 27.07 -12.41
N SER A 163 -0.78 26.07 -12.82
CA SER A 163 -0.91 25.48 -14.15
C SER A 163 -2.21 24.69 -14.28
N ASN A 164 -2.95 24.94 -15.36
CA ASN A 164 -4.18 24.22 -15.66
C ASN A 164 -3.87 22.87 -16.32
N PHE A 165 -4.34 21.76 -15.72
CA PHE A 165 -4.18 20.41 -16.21
C PHE A 165 -5.40 19.86 -16.96
N GLU A 166 -6.37 20.70 -17.32
CA GLU A 166 -7.61 20.28 -18.00
C GLU A 166 -7.32 19.52 -19.31
N LYS A 167 -6.38 20.03 -20.12
CA LYS A 167 -5.96 19.44 -21.39
C LYS A 167 -4.81 18.43 -21.28
N ALA A 168 -4.47 18.01 -20.05
CA ALA A 168 -3.43 17.02 -19.82
C ALA A 168 -3.81 15.64 -20.37
N GLN A 169 -2.84 14.89 -20.85
CA GLN A 169 -3.02 13.47 -21.12
C GLN A 169 -3.37 12.76 -19.82
N ARG A 170 -4.37 11.87 -19.86
CA ARG A 170 -4.87 11.13 -18.68
C ARG A 170 -4.47 9.68 -18.76
N VAL A 171 -3.96 9.14 -17.64
CA VAL A 171 -3.60 7.73 -17.49
C VAL A 171 -3.95 7.28 -16.07
N ASN A 172 -4.33 6.01 -15.91
CA ASN A 172 -4.65 5.45 -14.58
C ASN A 172 -3.46 4.67 -14.03
N HIS A 173 -2.34 5.33 -13.87
CA HIS A 173 -1.07 4.79 -13.34
C HIS A 173 -0.40 5.81 -12.44
N TRP A 174 0.35 5.35 -11.42
CA TRP A 174 1.30 6.18 -10.70
C TRP A 174 2.72 5.92 -11.18
N TYR A 175 3.51 6.99 -11.27
CA TYR A 175 4.91 6.94 -11.71
C TYR A 175 5.81 7.51 -10.63
N THR A 176 6.89 6.83 -10.32
CA THR A 176 7.97 7.28 -9.43
C THR A 176 7.56 7.45 -7.97
N ILE A 177 6.33 7.87 -7.64
CA ILE A 177 5.88 7.99 -6.26
C ILE A 177 5.73 6.62 -5.60
N ALA A 178 6.16 6.49 -4.33
CA ALA A 178 6.14 5.22 -3.60
C ALA A 178 5.51 5.32 -2.20
N GLY A 179 5.55 6.47 -1.54
CA GLY A 179 4.96 6.62 -0.21
C GLY A 179 5.02 8.04 0.32
N ILE A 180 4.19 8.32 1.31
CA ILE A 180 4.21 9.52 2.14
C ILE A 180 4.26 9.07 3.60
N ASP A 181 5.21 9.61 4.35
CA ASP A 181 5.27 9.45 5.80
C ASP A 181 4.95 10.79 6.47
N VAL A 182 4.35 10.71 7.65
CA VAL A 182 4.16 11.83 8.57
C VAL A 182 5.14 11.70 9.74
N TYR A 183 5.64 12.83 10.20
CA TYR A 183 6.51 12.90 11.36
C TYR A 183 5.70 13.12 12.64
N THR A 184 6.02 12.41 13.66
CA THR A 184 5.33 12.51 14.94
C THR A 184 6.29 12.40 16.12
N MET A 185 5.94 13.11 17.20
CA MET A 185 6.53 12.92 18.52
C MET A 185 5.67 12.03 19.41
N LYS A 186 4.51 11.57 18.91
CA LYS A 186 3.59 10.67 19.64
C LYS A 186 4.03 9.22 19.45
N ASN A 187 4.14 8.48 20.52
CA ASN A 187 4.57 7.08 20.49
C ASN A 187 3.46 6.09 20.10
N ASP A 188 2.21 6.56 20.00
CA ASP A 188 1.04 5.74 19.71
C ASP A 188 0.68 5.66 18.23
N LEU A 189 1.30 6.48 17.37
CA LEU A 189 1.08 6.39 15.93
C LEU A 189 1.81 5.18 15.34
N SER A 190 1.10 4.46 14.47
CA SER A 190 1.64 3.30 13.76
C SER A 190 0.94 3.09 12.42
N ALA A 191 1.45 2.18 11.60
CA ALA A 191 0.85 1.83 10.33
C ALA A 191 0.42 0.35 10.28
N ILE A 192 -0.62 0.09 9.48
CA ILE A 192 -1.06 -1.22 9.03
C ILE A 192 -0.58 -1.36 7.58
N ALA A 193 0.28 -2.33 7.30
CA ALA A 193 0.72 -2.61 5.93
C ALA A 193 0.00 -3.84 5.38
N ILE A 194 -0.45 -3.76 4.13
CA ILE A 194 -1.28 -4.79 3.50
C ILE A 194 -0.59 -5.29 2.25
N ILE A 195 -0.20 -6.56 2.25
CA ILE A 195 0.26 -7.24 1.03
C ILE A 195 -0.91 -7.97 0.39
N GLY A 196 -1.04 -7.85 -0.93
CA GLY A 196 -2.16 -8.44 -1.65
C GLY A 196 -2.03 -8.30 -3.17
N ASN A 197 -2.99 -8.91 -3.86
CA ASN A 197 -3.11 -8.92 -5.32
C ASN A 197 -4.09 -7.85 -5.85
N SER A 198 -4.71 -8.08 -7.01
CA SER A 198 -5.66 -7.17 -7.65
C SER A 198 -6.87 -6.81 -6.78
N ILE A 199 -7.28 -7.70 -5.87
CA ILE A 199 -8.41 -7.44 -4.96
C ILE A 199 -7.99 -6.39 -3.90
N THR A 200 -6.75 -6.39 -3.47
CA THR A 200 -6.21 -5.36 -2.56
C THR A 200 -5.83 -4.08 -3.32
N ASP A 201 -5.26 -4.21 -4.52
CA ASP A 201 -4.97 -3.11 -5.45
C ASP A 201 -6.25 -2.35 -5.88
N GLY A 202 -7.39 -3.02 -5.88
CA GLY A 202 -8.71 -2.43 -6.07
C GLY A 202 -9.29 -2.55 -7.49
N ARG A 203 -8.97 -3.62 -8.22
CA ARG A 203 -9.63 -3.88 -9.51
C ARG A 203 -11.14 -4.06 -9.30
N GLY A 204 -11.96 -3.31 -10.05
CA GLY A 204 -13.42 -3.28 -9.89
C GLY A 204 -13.94 -2.16 -8.98
N THR A 205 -13.06 -1.34 -8.40
CA THR A 205 -13.46 -0.09 -7.73
C THR A 205 -13.82 0.99 -8.75
N THR A 206 -14.43 2.06 -8.29
CA THR A 206 -14.73 3.24 -9.11
C THR A 206 -13.48 4.09 -9.25
N ASP A 207 -13.07 4.38 -10.48
CA ASP A 207 -11.93 5.25 -10.75
C ASP A 207 -12.08 6.61 -10.04
N ASN A 208 -11.01 7.08 -9.44
CA ASN A 208 -10.91 8.32 -8.65
C ASN A 208 -11.73 8.37 -7.35
N ALA A 209 -12.55 7.37 -7.04
CA ALA A 209 -13.34 7.36 -5.81
C ALA A 209 -12.51 7.01 -4.56
N GLN A 210 -11.32 6.42 -4.72
CA GLN A 210 -10.48 5.98 -3.60
C GLN A 210 -11.28 5.07 -2.64
N ASN A 211 -11.95 4.06 -3.19
CA ASN A 211 -12.89 3.18 -2.48
C ASN A 211 -12.48 1.71 -2.52
N ARG A 212 -11.17 1.43 -2.48
CA ARG A 212 -10.63 0.10 -2.24
C ARG A 212 -10.97 -0.35 -0.83
N TRP A 213 -11.01 -1.65 -0.56
CA TRP A 213 -11.28 -2.10 0.81
C TRP A 213 -10.30 -1.55 1.87
N PRO A 214 -8.99 -1.34 1.59
CA PRO A 214 -8.10 -0.69 2.55
C PRO A 214 -8.46 0.79 2.78
N ASP A 215 -8.93 1.52 1.75
CA ASP A 215 -9.39 2.91 1.89
C ASP A 215 -10.62 2.98 2.80
N ILE A 216 -11.61 2.09 2.57
CA ILE A 216 -12.82 1.99 3.40
C ILE A 216 -12.47 1.56 4.82
N MET A 217 -11.54 0.60 4.99
CA MET A 217 -11.06 0.19 6.32
C MET A 217 -10.46 1.39 7.06
N SER A 218 -9.64 2.19 6.41
CA SER A 218 -9.06 3.41 6.99
C SER A 218 -10.14 4.41 7.42
N GLU A 219 -11.14 4.65 6.58
CA GLU A 219 -12.28 5.52 6.93
C GLU A 219 -13.06 5.00 8.14
N MET A 220 -13.33 3.69 8.18
CA MET A 220 -14.07 3.08 9.29
C MET A 220 -13.30 3.11 10.60
N LEU A 221 -12.00 2.82 10.57
CA LEU A 221 -11.13 2.97 11.74
C LEU A 221 -11.19 4.40 12.28
N HIS A 222 -11.05 5.37 11.41
CA HIS A 222 -10.98 6.79 11.78
C HIS A 222 -12.34 7.35 12.20
N LEU A 223 -13.36 7.22 11.35
CA LEU A 223 -14.65 7.90 11.52
C LEU A 223 -15.60 7.15 12.47
N LYS A 224 -15.67 5.81 12.35
CA LYS A 224 -16.57 4.97 13.16
C LYS A 224 -15.93 4.57 14.48
N HIS A 225 -14.72 4.01 14.44
CA HIS A 225 -14.05 3.47 15.64
C HIS A 225 -13.25 4.50 16.41
N LYS A 226 -13.08 5.73 15.88
CA LYS A 226 -12.28 6.81 16.47
C LYS A 226 -10.80 6.43 16.69
N ILE A 227 -10.30 5.48 15.92
CA ILE A 227 -8.90 5.06 15.91
C ILE A 227 -8.17 5.95 14.91
N THR A 228 -7.64 7.06 15.38
CA THR A 228 -7.03 8.12 14.54
C THR A 228 -5.51 8.06 14.48
N ASN A 229 -4.92 7.04 15.09
CA ASN A 229 -3.48 6.86 15.23
C ASN A 229 -2.91 5.69 14.40
N GLN A 230 -3.69 5.17 13.45
CA GLN A 230 -3.26 4.09 12.56
C GLN A 230 -3.33 4.48 11.09
N GLY A 231 -2.16 4.49 10.44
CA GLY A 231 -2.05 4.60 8.99
C GLY A 231 -2.41 3.29 8.30
N VAL A 232 -2.88 3.35 7.07
CA VAL A 232 -3.19 2.18 6.25
C VAL A 232 -2.43 2.28 4.94
N LEU A 233 -1.58 1.30 4.67
CA LEU A 233 -0.69 1.24 3.50
C LEU A 233 -1.13 0.10 2.59
N ASN A 234 -1.64 0.43 1.42
CA ASN A 234 -2.06 -0.53 0.41
C ASN A 234 -0.90 -0.88 -0.52
N LEU A 235 -0.37 -2.09 -0.38
CA LEU A 235 0.74 -2.60 -1.19
C LEU A 235 0.31 -3.79 -2.07
N GLY A 236 -0.95 -3.76 -2.51
CA GLY A 236 -1.51 -4.66 -3.51
C GLY A 236 -0.88 -4.46 -4.88
N ILE A 237 -0.78 -5.53 -5.67
CA ILE A 237 -0.31 -5.53 -7.06
C ILE A 237 -1.27 -6.38 -7.89
N GLY A 238 -1.81 -5.81 -8.98
CA GLY A 238 -2.66 -6.55 -9.91
C GLY A 238 -1.98 -7.82 -10.43
N ALA A 239 -2.70 -8.95 -10.45
CA ALA A 239 -2.20 -10.26 -10.89
C ALA A 239 -0.93 -10.77 -10.17
N ASN A 240 -0.63 -10.26 -8.97
CA ASN A 240 0.51 -10.72 -8.18
C ASN A 240 0.31 -12.14 -7.68
N GLN A 241 1.40 -12.87 -7.58
CA GLN A 241 1.49 -14.24 -7.09
C GLN A 241 2.48 -14.30 -5.93
N VAL A 242 2.31 -15.28 -5.07
CA VAL A 242 3.19 -15.50 -3.91
C VAL A 242 4.38 -16.36 -4.29
N VAL A 243 4.13 -17.47 -4.97
CA VAL A 243 5.12 -18.55 -5.21
C VAL A 243 5.19 -19.00 -6.67
N VAL A 244 4.09 -18.94 -7.42
CA VAL A 244 4.05 -19.40 -8.81
C VAL A 244 4.55 -18.29 -9.73
N PRO A 245 5.61 -18.50 -10.53
CA PRO A 245 6.06 -17.50 -11.50
C PRO A 245 5.05 -17.27 -12.63
N GLY A 246 5.05 -16.08 -13.23
CA GLY A 246 4.24 -15.75 -14.41
C GLY A 246 3.16 -14.68 -14.17
N GLY A 247 2.95 -14.26 -12.92
CA GLY A 247 2.12 -13.10 -12.58
C GLY A 247 2.81 -11.76 -12.87
N ILE A 248 2.17 -10.68 -12.45
CA ILE A 248 2.72 -9.33 -12.61
C ILE A 248 3.47 -8.91 -11.34
N GLY A 249 4.58 -8.22 -11.54
CA GLY A 249 5.44 -7.73 -10.46
C GLY A 249 6.29 -8.83 -9.81
N THR A 250 7.09 -8.44 -8.84
CA THR A 250 7.90 -9.36 -8.02
C THR A 250 6.97 -10.23 -7.17
N LEU A 251 7.28 -11.52 -7.02
CA LEU A 251 6.50 -12.42 -6.18
C LEU A 251 6.32 -11.85 -4.76
N ALA A 252 5.15 -12.02 -4.18
CA ALA A 252 4.83 -11.44 -2.88
C ALA A 252 5.82 -11.86 -1.79
N LYS A 253 6.29 -13.12 -1.79
CA LYS A 253 7.31 -13.62 -0.87
C LYS A 253 8.65 -12.89 -0.99
N ASP A 254 9.00 -12.42 -2.20
CA ASP A 254 10.30 -11.81 -2.49
C ASP A 254 10.27 -10.27 -2.29
N ARG A 255 9.09 -9.63 -2.43
CA ARG A 255 8.90 -8.20 -2.17
C ARG A 255 8.48 -7.87 -0.72
N TYR A 256 8.18 -8.89 0.08
CA TYR A 256 7.63 -8.72 1.43
C TYR A 256 8.53 -7.87 2.34
N ASP A 257 9.82 -8.13 2.35
CA ASP A 257 10.76 -7.39 3.20
C ASP A 257 10.83 -5.90 2.81
N ARG A 258 10.87 -5.60 1.51
CA ARG A 258 10.90 -4.23 1.00
C ARG A 258 9.57 -3.51 1.21
N ASP A 259 8.47 -4.14 0.76
CA ASP A 259 7.18 -3.45 0.64
C ASP A 259 6.43 -3.41 1.97
N ILE A 260 6.64 -4.37 2.86
CA ILE A 260 5.93 -4.48 4.14
C ILE A 260 6.83 -4.14 5.32
N LEU A 261 7.90 -4.92 5.51
CA LEU A 261 8.76 -4.78 6.69
C LEU A 261 9.68 -3.55 6.64
N GLY A 262 9.87 -2.97 5.46
CA GLY A 262 10.61 -1.75 5.21
C GLY A 262 9.79 -0.46 5.33
N GLN A 263 8.47 -0.54 5.55
CA GLN A 263 7.64 0.65 5.77
C GLN A 263 7.81 1.22 7.18
N CYS A 264 7.62 2.53 7.31
CA CYS A 264 7.84 3.23 8.57
C CYS A 264 6.75 2.92 9.61
N SER A 265 7.18 2.53 10.81
CA SER A 265 6.34 2.29 11.99
C SER A 265 5.18 1.31 11.79
N VAL A 266 5.36 0.30 10.96
CA VAL A 266 4.36 -0.78 10.80
C VAL A 266 4.30 -1.60 12.08
N LYS A 267 3.09 -1.74 12.63
CA LYS A 267 2.78 -2.56 13.81
C LYS A 267 1.76 -3.66 13.53
N LYS A 268 1.06 -3.58 12.41
CA LYS A 268 0.09 -4.60 11.97
C LYS A 268 0.33 -4.92 10.50
N VAL A 269 0.24 -6.19 10.16
CA VAL A 269 0.36 -6.68 8.78
C VAL A 269 -0.87 -7.49 8.43
N ILE A 270 -1.44 -7.23 7.25
CA ILE A 270 -2.51 -8.06 6.68
C ILE A 270 -1.96 -8.75 5.43
N ILE A 271 -2.11 -10.07 5.36
CA ILE A 271 -1.71 -10.89 4.21
C ILE A 271 -2.98 -11.39 3.51
N PHE A 272 -3.21 -10.92 2.28
CA PHE A 272 -4.36 -11.30 1.45
C PHE A 272 -3.91 -11.61 0.02
N GLU A 273 -3.41 -12.80 -0.19
CA GLU A 273 -2.80 -13.25 -1.44
C GLU A 273 -3.26 -14.67 -1.81
N GLY A 274 -2.78 -15.20 -2.93
CA GLY A 274 -2.84 -16.63 -3.32
C GLY A 274 -3.86 -16.96 -4.41
N VAL A 275 -4.87 -16.13 -4.69
CA VAL A 275 -5.88 -16.45 -5.71
C VAL A 275 -5.27 -16.63 -7.10
N ASN A 276 -4.23 -15.87 -7.45
CA ASN A 276 -3.56 -15.98 -8.74
C ASN A 276 -2.61 -17.19 -8.81
N ASP A 277 -2.01 -17.60 -7.71
CA ASP A 277 -1.24 -18.84 -7.64
C ASP A 277 -2.16 -20.04 -7.91
N ILE A 278 -3.30 -20.07 -7.23
CA ILE A 278 -4.30 -21.12 -7.40
C ILE A 278 -4.84 -21.12 -8.84
N GLY A 279 -5.28 -19.96 -9.33
CA GLY A 279 -5.90 -19.84 -10.66
C GLY A 279 -4.97 -20.14 -11.84
N ASN A 280 -3.66 -20.08 -11.65
CA ASN A 280 -2.66 -20.37 -12.67
C ASN A 280 -1.97 -21.73 -12.46
N THR A 281 -2.30 -22.48 -11.42
CA THR A 281 -1.73 -23.83 -11.22
C THR A 281 -2.36 -24.86 -12.14
N LYS A 282 -1.59 -25.89 -12.52
CA LYS A 282 -2.10 -27.05 -13.24
C LYS A 282 -2.68 -28.06 -12.25
N SER A 283 -3.62 -28.90 -12.68
CA SER A 283 -4.30 -29.90 -11.82
C SER A 283 -3.32 -30.77 -11.01
N GLY A 284 -2.28 -31.29 -11.64
CA GLY A 284 -1.28 -32.13 -10.96
C GLY A 284 -0.40 -31.38 -9.95
N ASN A 285 -0.47 -30.05 -9.88
CA ASN A 285 0.34 -29.21 -9.00
C ASN A 285 -0.47 -28.54 -7.88
N SER A 286 -1.77 -28.78 -7.77
CA SER A 286 -2.65 -28.07 -6.82
C SER A 286 -2.19 -28.24 -5.36
N GLU A 287 -1.87 -29.47 -4.96
CA GLU A 287 -1.37 -29.76 -3.61
C GLU A 287 -0.02 -29.08 -3.34
N THR A 288 0.90 -29.16 -4.31
CA THR A 288 2.19 -28.48 -4.22
C THR A 288 2.01 -26.98 -4.09
N THR A 289 1.13 -26.37 -4.89
CA THR A 289 0.82 -24.93 -4.82
C THR A 289 0.26 -24.55 -3.45
N ALA A 290 -0.70 -25.32 -2.93
CA ALA A 290 -1.26 -25.08 -1.60
C ALA A 290 -0.19 -25.14 -0.50
N ARG A 291 0.67 -26.16 -0.53
CA ARG A 291 1.77 -26.31 0.44
C ARG A 291 2.76 -25.14 0.35
N LEU A 292 3.19 -24.75 -0.83
CA LEU A 292 4.11 -23.62 -1.02
C LEU A 292 3.51 -22.28 -0.58
N LEU A 293 2.20 -22.05 -0.80
CA LEU A 293 1.48 -20.90 -0.28
C LEU A 293 1.53 -20.86 1.24
N ILE A 294 1.21 -21.98 1.90
CA ILE A 294 1.22 -22.11 3.36
C ILE A 294 2.62 -21.88 3.93
N GLU A 295 3.64 -22.50 3.34
CA GLU A 295 5.03 -22.28 3.74
C GLU A 295 5.45 -20.80 3.63
N SER A 296 5.04 -20.14 2.56
CA SER A 296 5.32 -18.71 2.35
C SER A 296 4.62 -17.85 3.38
N TYR A 297 3.35 -18.13 3.70
CA TYR A 297 2.62 -17.42 4.77
C TYR A 297 3.28 -17.63 6.12
N GLN A 298 3.68 -18.86 6.46
CA GLN A 298 4.41 -19.14 7.70
C GLN A 298 5.70 -18.33 7.80
N ASN A 299 6.45 -18.21 6.71
CA ASN A 299 7.67 -17.41 6.66
C ASN A 299 7.37 -15.90 6.83
N MET A 300 6.36 -15.37 6.14
CA MET A 300 5.93 -13.97 6.30
C MET A 300 5.48 -13.68 7.75
N ILE A 301 4.70 -14.60 8.37
CA ILE A 301 4.28 -14.50 9.77
C ILE A 301 5.49 -14.47 10.71
N LYS A 302 6.44 -15.41 10.52
CA LYS A 302 7.66 -15.47 11.30
C LYS A 302 8.45 -14.15 11.24
N LYS A 303 8.66 -13.62 10.03
CA LYS A 303 9.37 -12.35 9.82
C LYS A 303 8.67 -11.16 10.49
N ALA A 304 7.34 -11.05 10.36
CA ALA A 304 6.57 -9.99 10.99
C ALA A 304 6.62 -10.08 12.53
N LYS A 305 6.44 -11.27 13.08
CA LYS A 305 6.52 -11.50 14.55
C LYS A 305 7.91 -11.21 15.11
N ALA A 306 8.97 -11.52 14.38
CA ALA A 306 10.33 -11.15 14.78
C ALA A 306 10.51 -9.63 14.93
N LYS A 307 9.71 -8.83 14.18
CA LYS A 307 9.63 -7.36 14.33
C LYS A 307 8.53 -6.90 15.30
N ARG A 308 7.95 -7.82 16.11
CA ARG A 308 6.87 -7.56 17.07
C ARG A 308 5.62 -6.95 16.44
N MET A 309 5.34 -7.29 15.19
CA MET A 309 4.13 -6.88 14.49
C MET A 309 2.99 -7.86 14.75
N LYS A 310 1.76 -7.34 14.89
CA LYS A 310 0.54 -8.15 14.83
C LYS A 310 0.29 -8.61 13.41
N VAL A 311 -0.14 -9.86 13.24
CA VAL A 311 -0.34 -10.46 11.93
C VAL A 311 -1.79 -10.91 11.77
N TYR A 312 -2.40 -10.49 10.66
CA TYR A 312 -3.73 -10.87 10.24
C TYR A 312 -3.66 -11.60 8.91
N LEU A 313 -4.36 -12.70 8.80
CA LEU A 313 -4.52 -13.43 7.54
C LEU A 313 -5.91 -13.20 6.98
N ALA A 314 -6.04 -13.10 5.67
CA ALA A 314 -7.35 -13.04 5.01
C ALA A 314 -7.57 -14.28 4.15
N THR A 315 -8.77 -14.88 4.25
CA THR A 315 -9.16 -16.02 3.43
C THR A 315 -9.41 -15.60 1.98
N ILE A 316 -9.03 -16.47 1.05
CA ILE A 316 -9.19 -16.27 -0.39
C ILE A 316 -10.69 -16.35 -0.73
N THR A 317 -11.23 -15.29 -1.35
CA THR A 317 -12.65 -15.18 -1.72
C THR A 317 -13.08 -16.27 -2.70
N PRO A 318 -14.36 -16.69 -2.70
CA PRO A 318 -14.89 -17.60 -3.70
C PRO A 318 -14.80 -17.02 -5.11
N PHE A 319 -14.59 -17.87 -6.12
CA PHE A 319 -14.45 -17.40 -7.51
C PHE A 319 -15.12 -18.32 -8.55
N LYS A 320 -16.14 -19.10 -8.16
CA LYS A 320 -16.93 -19.88 -9.12
C LYS A 320 -17.64 -18.97 -10.12
N GLY A 321 -17.44 -19.25 -11.40
CA GLY A 321 -17.86 -18.40 -12.51
C GLY A 321 -16.71 -17.62 -13.16
N ALA A 322 -15.58 -17.46 -12.48
CA ALA A 322 -14.37 -16.87 -13.05
C ALA A 322 -13.65 -17.86 -13.98
N GLY A 323 -12.85 -17.33 -14.91
CA GLY A 323 -12.00 -18.15 -15.78
C GLY A 323 -10.96 -19.00 -15.03
N TYR A 324 -10.69 -18.67 -13.78
CA TYR A 324 -9.82 -19.45 -12.88
C TYR A 324 -10.49 -20.69 -12.30
N TYR A 325 -11.83 -20.78 -12.33
CA TYR A 325 -12.54 -21.83 -11.61
C TYR A 325 -12.39 -23.21 -12.25
N THR A 326 -11.96 -24.16 -11.44
CA THR A 326 -12.04 -25.60 -11.66
C THR A 326 -12.25 -26.26 -10.31
N TYR A 327 -12.68 -27.52 -10.29
CA TYR A 327 -12.87 -28.25 -9.04
C TYR A 327 -11.57 -28.41 -8.23
N PHE A 328 -10.44 -28.60 -8.91
CA PHE A 328 -9.16 -28.71 -8.21
C PHE A 328 -8.64 -27.37 -7.71
N HIS A 329 -8.93 -26.24 -8.37
CA HIS A 329 -8.63 -24.89 -7.85
C HIS A 329 -9.47 -24.57 -6.62
N GLU A 330 -10.75 -24.98 -6.65
CA GLU A 330 -11.62 -24.81 -5.50
C GLU A 330 -11.16 -25.65 -4.30
N ALA A 331 -10.80 -26.91 -4.51
CA ALA A 331 -10.23 -27.76 -3.46
C ALA A 331 -8.95 -27.14 -2.87
N CYS A 332 -8.07 -26.61 -3.73
CA CYS A 332 -6.86 -25.90 -3.30
C CYS A 332 -7.20 -24.66 -2.46
N ARG A 333 -8.17 -23.85 -2.89
CA ARG A 333 -8.65 -22.67 -2.15
C ARG A 333 -9.19 -23.05 -0.78
N GLN A 334 -10.04 -24.05 -0.71
CA GLN A 334 -10.61 -24.52 0.57
C GLN A 334 -9.51 -25.01 1.52
N TYR A 335 -8.58 -25.82 1.04
CA TYR A 335 -7.45 -26.32 1.85
C TYR A 335 -6.61 -25.17 2.44
N VAL A 336 -6.26 -24.18 1.62
CA VAL A 336 -5.51 -23.00 2.08
C VAL A 336 -6.34 -22.17 3.08
N ASN A 337 -7.63 -21.97 2.81
CA ASN A 337 -8.53 -21.22 3.69
C ASN A 337 -8.75 -21.92 5.03
N ASP A 338 -8.85 -23.24 5.06
CA ASP A 338 -8.99 -24.01 6.31
C ASP A 338 -7.73 -23.89 7.14
N TRP A 339 -6.55 -23.94 6.51
CA TRP A 339 -5.30 -23.66 7.21
C TRP A 339 -5.29 -22.21 7.75
N ILE A 340 -5.69 -21.20 6.98
CA ILE A 340 -5.77 -19.80 7.44
C ILE A 340 -6.68 -19.70 8.69
N ARG A 341 -7.86 -20.32 8.65
CA ARG A 341 -8.81 -20.32 9.79
C ARG A 341 -8.23 -21.02 11.01
N SER A 342 -7.48 -22.12 10.81
CA SER A 342 -6.82 -22.82 11.91
C SER A 342 -5.80 -21.95 12.64
N GLN A 343 -5.06 -21.10 11.91
CA GLN A 343 -4.08 -20.18 12.51
C GLN A 343 -4.74 -19.19 13.47
N GLY A 344 -5.97 -18.73 13.16
CA GLY A 344 -6.75 -17.89 14.07
C GLY A 344 -7.28 -18.66 15.29
N LYS A 345 -7.84 -19.84 15.09
CA LYS A 345 -8.34 -20.71 16.18
C LYS A 345 -7.24 -21.09 17.15
N GLU A 346 -6.06 -21.40 16.65
CA GLU A 346 -4.88 -21.76 17.43
C GLU A 346 -4.11 -20.56 17.99
N LYS A 347 -4.60 -19.33 17.77
CA LYS A 347 -3.98 -18.07 18.19
C LYS A 347 -2.54 -17.90 17.69
N LYS A 348 -2.22 -18.50 16.55
CA LYS A 348 -0.92 -18.36 15.87
C LYS A 348 -0.80 -17.03 15.11
N VAL A 349 -1.92 -16.37 14.83
CA VAL A 349 -2.01 -15.01 14.31
C VAL A 349 -2.98 -14.19 15.17
N ASP A 350 -2.94 -12.87 15.03
CA ASP A 350 -3.71 -11.93 15.85
C ASP A 350 -5.17 -11.79 15.39
N GLY A 351 -5.49 -12.27 14.18
CA GLY A 351 -6.85 -12.35 13.68
C GLY A 351 -6.91 -12.91 12.26
N VAL A 352 -8.13 -13.27 11.86
CA VAL A 352 -8.46 -13.74 10.52
C VAL A 352 -9.58 -12.89 9.94
N LEU A 353 -9.34 -12.31 8.77
CA LEU A 353 -10.35 -11.65 7.96
C LEU A 353 -11.00 -12.74 7.07
N ASP A 354 -12.09 -13.33 7.51
CA ASP A 354 -12.75 -14.40 6.74
C ASP A 354 -13.57 -13.81 5.58
N PHE A 355 -12.85 -13.23 4.61
CA PHE A 355 -13.46 -12.67 3.40
C PHE A 355 -14.18 -13.73 2.56
N ALA A 356 -13.74 -14.99 2.61
CA ALA A 356 -14.45 -16.07 1.92
C ALA A 356 -15.88 -16.18 2.44
N LYS A 357 -16.06 -16.28 3.77
CA LYS A 357 -17.37 -16.38 4.40
C LYS A 357 -18.21 -15.10 4.23
N LEU A 358 -17.55 -13.94 4.31
CA LEU A 358 -18.22 -12.64 4.17
C LEU A 358 -18.85 -12.47 2.78
N MET A 359 -18.10 -12.89 1.73
CA MET A 359 -18.45 -12.62 0.34
C MET A 359 -19.24 -13.74 -0.31
N GLN A 360 -19.30 -14.94 0.28
CA GLN A 360 -19.94 -16.11 -0.31
C GLN A 360 -21.45 -15.93 -0.49
N ASP A 361 -21.99 -16.46 -1.57
CA ASP A 361 -23.42 -16.58 -1.80
C ASP A 361 -24.04 -17.61 -0.85
N SER A 362 -25.26 -17.36 -0.36
CA SER A 362 -25.93 -18.27 0.57
C SER A 362 -26.40 -19.57 -0.09
N ALA A 363 -26.65 -19.56 -1.39
CA ALA A 363 -27.07 -20.74 -2.16
C ALA A 363 -25.87 -21.54 -2.74
N ASP A 364 -24.71 -20.91 -2.89
CA ASP A 364 -23.50 -21.54 -3.46
C ASP A 364 -22.23 -20.92 -2.84
N GLU A 365 -21.68 -21.55 -1.82
CA GLU A 365 -20.51 -21.07 -1.08
C GLU A 365 -19.22 -20.95 -1.91
N HIS A 366 -19.20 -21.55 -3.12
CA HIS A 366 -18.08 -21.46 -4.05
C HIS A 366 -18.10 -20.20 -4.89
N ARG A 367 -19.18 -19.40 -4.80
CA ARG A 367 -19.44 -18.18 -5.56
C ARG A 367 -19.53 -16.97 -4.63
N MET A 368 -19.08 -15.81 -5.11
CA MET A 368 -19.42 -14.55 -4.45
C MET A 368 -20.87 -14.15 -4.72
N LYS A 369 -21.48 -13.41 -3.78
CA LYS A 369 -22.79 -12.77 -3.99
C LYS A 369 -22.78 -11.90 -5.23
N LYS A 370 -23.81 -12.02 -6.06
CA LYS A 370 -23.93 -11.28 -7.32
C LYS A 370 -23.85 -9.77 -7.16
N GLU A 371 -24.41 -9.23 -6.07
CA GLU A 371 -24.39 -7.81 -5.77
C GLU A 371 -23.01 -7.27 -5.35
N TYR A 372 -22.05 -8.15 -5.00
CA TYR A 372 -20.71 -7.78 -4.52
C TYR A 372 -19.59 -8.04 -5.53
N VAL A 373 -19.89 -8.64 -6.67
CA VAL A 373 -18.87 -9.09 -7.62
C VAL A 373 -19.03 -8.41 -8.98
N CYS A 374 -17.91 -8.22 -9.68
CA CYS A 374 -17.89 -7.80 -11.08
C CYS A 374 -18.33 -8.95 -12.01
N SER A 375 -18.55 -8.65 -13.29
CA SER A 375 -18.95 -9.64 -14.33
C SER A 375 -17.93 -10.75 -14.53
N ASP A 376 -16.69 -10.59 -14.09
CA ASP A 376 -15.64 -11.60 -14.18
C ASP A 376 -15.67 -12.65 -13.04
N TRP A 377 -16.58 -12.54 -12.08
CA TRP A 377 -16.76 -13.44 -10.94
C TRP A 377 -15.52 -13.65 -10.07
N LEU A 378 -14.52 -12.78 -10.22
CA LEU A 378 -13.24 -12.83 -9.49
C LEU A 378 -13.04 -11.59 -8.61
N HIS A 379 -13.34 -10.41 -9.14
CA HIS A 379 -13.08 -9.15 -8.48
C HIS A 379 -14.34 -8.58 -7.83
N PRO A 380 -14.27 -8.15 -6.57
CA PRO A 380 -15.38 -7.40 -5.96
C PRO A 380 -15.65 -6.10 -6.74
N ASN A 381 -16.90 -5.68 -6.77
CA ASN A 381 -17.29 -4.34 -7.21
C ASN A 381 -17.23 -3.34 -6.03
N ALA A 382 -17.61 -2.09 -6.26
CA ALA A 382 -17.57 -1.05 -5.23
C ALA A 382 -18.37 -1.41 -3.96
N ALA A 383 -19.52 -2.10 -4.11
CA ALA A 383 -20.34 -2.55 -2.96
C ALA A 383 -19.63 -3.65 -2.18
N GLY A 384 -19.02 -4.62 -2.87
CA GLY A 384 -18.23 -5.69 -2.25
C GLY A 384 -17.01 -5.13 -1.50
N TYR A 385 -16.28 -4.19 -2.08
CA TYR A 385 -15.16 -3.53 -1.42
C TYR A 385 -15.59 -2.75 -0.17
N LYS A 386 -16.76 -2.12 -0.21
CA LYS A 386 -17.32 -1.43 0.97
C LYS A 386 -17.56 -2.40 2.12
N VAL A 387 -18.18 -3.54 1.84
CA VAL A 387 -18.45 -4.57 2.86
C VAL A 387 -17.16 -5.15 3.41
N MET A 388 -16.18 -5.46 2.55
CA MET A 388 -14.86 -5.95 2.96
C MET A 388 -14.12 -4.95 3.86
N GLY A 389 -14.11 -3.67 3.50
CA GLY A 389 -13.43 -2.63 4.28
C GLY A 389 -14.06 -2.40 5.66
N ILE A 390 -15.40 -2.38 5.74
CA ILE A 390 -16.13 -2.28 7.01
C ILE A 390 -15.78 -3.48 7.91
N TYR A 391 -15.84 -4.69 7.37
CA TYR A 391 -15.52 -5.92 8.11
C TYR A 391 -14.05 -5.94 8.56
N ALA A 392 -13.13 -5.57 7.69
CA ALA A 392 -11.71 -5.53 8.04
C ALA A 392 -11.44 -4.57 9.22
N ALA A 393 -12.10 -3.40 9.25
CA ALA A 393 -11.97 -2.44 10.35
C ALA A 393 -12.42 -3.03 11.69
N GLU A 394 -13.49 -3.84 11.71
CA GLU A 394 -13.98 -4.50 12.93
C GLU A 394 -12.98 -5.53 13.49
N ILE A 395 -12.23 -6.20 12.62
CA ILE A 395 -11.28 -7.24 13.03
C ILE A 395 -9.94 -6.65 13.48
N VAL A 396 -9.48 -5.56 12.84
CA VAL A 396 -8.13 -5.02 13.09
C VAL A 396 -8.08 -3.86 14.10
N LYS A 397 -9.23 -3.35 14.54
CA LYS A 397 -9.34 -2.26 15.52
C LYS A 397 -8.65 -2.53 16.86
#